data_e81420d443521fb4db99d14ec781fe4e
#
_entry.id   e81420d443521fb4db99d14ec781fe4e
#
_cell.length_a   1.000
_cell.length_b   1.000
_cell.length_c   1.000
_cell.angle_alpha   90.00
_cell.angle_beta   90.00
_cell.angle_gamma   90.00
#
_symmetry.space_group_name_H-M   'P 1'
#
loop_
_entity.id
_entity.type
_entity.pdbx_description
1 polymer ?
#
loop_
_entity_poly.entity_id
_entity_poly.type
_entity_poly.pdbx_seq_one_letter_code
_entity_poly.pdbx_strand_id
1 'polypeptide(L)'
;MFIAMNRFKVKIGEELYFEEIWKNRDSHLKEVPGFLKFNLVKSESNDEFTLYASHSEWNTKEDFINWTKSEAFRQAHKNAGEHRSVYLDHPVFEGFEVVI
;
A
#
# COMPACT_ATOMS: atom_id res chain seq x y z
N MET A 1 -1.09 -18.61 -1.05
CA MET A 1 -1.14 -17.26 -0.46
C MET A 1 -0.48 -16.26 -1.39
N PHE A 2 -1.12 -15.12 -1.53
CA PHE A 2 -0.63 -14.05 -2.41
C PHE A 2 -0.19 -12.83 -1.59
N ILE A 3 0.93 -12.22 -1.96
CA ILE A 3 1.43 -11.01 -1.33
C ILE A 3 1.38 -9.87 -2.35
N ALA A 4 0.71 -8.78 -1.99
CA ALA A 4 0.63 -7.58 -2.81
C ALA A 4 1.45 -6.47 -2.16
N MET A 5 2.39 -5.90 -2.90
CA MET A 5 3.24 -4.82 -2.41
C MET A 5 3.19 -3.63 -3.36
N ASN A 6 3.11 -2.43 -2.78
CA ASN A 6 3.32 -1.18 -3.51
C ASN A 6 4.52 -0.48 -2.89
N ARG A 7 5.49 -0.11 -3.71
CA ARG A 7 6.71 0.57 -3.26
C ARG A 7 6.58 2.06 -3.51
N PHE A 8 6.90 2.85 -2.48
CA PHE A 8 6.77 4.31 -2.51
C PHE A 8 8.13 4.95 -2.22
N LYS A 9 8.57 5.84 -3.11
CA LYS A 9 9.75 6.67 -2.87
C LYS A 9 9.29 7.98 -2.24
N VAL A 10 9.32 8.04 -0.92
CA VAL A 10 8.82 9.19 -0.16
C VAL A 10 9.92 10.23 -0.04
N LYS A 11 9.62 11.48 -0.39
CA LYS A 11 10.59 12.58 -0.34
C LYS A 11 11.15 12.76 1.07
N ILE A 12 12.44 13.07 1.15
CA ILE A 12 13.09 13.36 2.43
C ILE A 12 12.36 14.52 3.12
N GLY A 13 12.04 14.32 4.40
CA GLY A 13 11.30 15.29 5.19
C GLY A 13 9.79 15.06 5.21
N GLU A 14 9.28 14.22 4.33
CA GLU A 14 7.84 13.94 4.23
C GLU A 14 7.43 12.62 4.87
N GLU A 15 8.36 11.93 5.54
CA GLU A 15 8.12 10.61 6.09
C GLU A 15 6.98 10.57 7.11
N LEU A 16 6.99 11.49 8.05
CA LEU A 16 5.97 11.52 9.10
C LEU A 16 4.59 11.82 8.52
N TYR A 17 4.52 12.72 7.54
CA TYR A 17 3.28 13.04 6.86
C TYR A 17 2.75 11.82 6.10
N PHE A 18 3.63 11.11 5.41
CA PHE A 18 3.26 9.89 4.69
C PHE A 18 2.70 8.82 5.63
N GLU A 19 3.37 8.59 6.76
CA GLU A 19 2.90 7.62 7.75
C GLU A 19 1.55 8.03 8.32
N GLU A 20 1.32 9.33 8.54
CA GLU A 20 0.06 9.84 9.04
C GLU A 20 -1.08 9.61 8.06
N ILE A 21 -0.84 9.80 6.76
CA ILE A 21 -1.82 9.50 5.71
C ILE A 21 -2.29 8.05 5.83
N TRP A 22 -1.36 7.10 5.93
CA TRP A 22 -1.69 5.68 6.02
C TRP A 22 -2.37 5.32 7.33
N LYS A 23 -1.94 5.92 8.42
CA LYS A 23 -2.50 5.68 9.75
C LYS A 23 -3.97 6.08 9.82
N ASN A 24 -4.35 7.14 9.13
CA ASN A 24 -5.72 7.66 9.13
C ASN A 24 -6.59 7.11 8.01
N ARG A 25 -6.03 6.27 7.13
CA ARG A 25 -6.78 5.71 6.02
C ARG A 25 -7.75 4.63 6.49
N ASP A 26 -9.02 4.81 6.17
CA ASP A 26 -10.05 3.80 6.42
C ASP A 26 -10.17 2.91 5.19
N SER A 27 -9.65 1.71 5.28
CA SER A 27 -9.59 0.79 4.14
C SER A 27 -10.65 -0.31 4.20
N HIS A 28 -11.28 -0.53 5.35
CA HIS A 28 -12.24 -1.61 5.57
C HIS A 28 -11.68 -3.00 5.22
N LEU A 29 -10.35 -3.14 5.21
CA LEU A 29 -9.69 -4.37 4.76
C LEU A 29 -10.09 -5.61 5.58
N LYS A 30 -10.33 -5.43 6.87
CA LYS A 30 -10.69 -6.55 7.75
C LYS A 30 -11.98 -7.24 7.34
N GLU A 31 -12.83 -6.57 6.58
CA GLU A 31 -14.13 -7.08 6.12
C GLU A 31 -14.04 -7.71 4.73
N VAL A 32 -12.90 -7.61 4.07
CA VAL A 32 -12.75 -8.05 2.69
C VAL A 32 -12.45 -9.55 2.64
N PRO A 33 -13.23 -10.33 1.84
CA PRO A 33 -12.98 -11.76 1.72
C PRO A 33 -11.56 -12.07 1.26
N GLY A 34 -10.92 -13.01 1.96
CA GLY A 34 -9.57 -13.44 1.60
C GLY A 34 -8.44 -12.59 2.14
N PHE A 35 -8.75 -11.44 2.74
CA PHE A 35 -7.74 -10.60 3.36
C PHE A 35 -7.17 -11.28 4.62
N LEU A 36 -5.84 -11.29 4.74
CA LEU A 36 -5.17 -11.89 5.89
C LEU A 36 -4.45 -10.87 6.76
N LYS A 37 -3.65 -9.98 6.15
CA LYS A 37 -2.77 -9.11 6.92
C LYS A 37 -2.37 -7.89 6.10
N PHE A 38 -2.18 -6.75 6.79
CA PHE A 38 -1.65 -5.52 6.18
C PHE A 38 -0.59 -4.90 7.08
N ASN A 39 0.51 -4.45 6.45
CA ASN A 39 1.51 -3.62 7.11
C ASN A 39 2.00 -2.55 6.14
N LEU A 40 2.29 -1.37 6.67
CA LEU A 40 3.13 -0.40 5.98
C LEU A 40 4.54 -0.59 6.54
N VAL A 41 5.50 -0.84 5.67
CA VAL A 41 6.88 -1.11 6.08
C VAL A 41 7.81 -0.04 5.56
N LYS A 42 8.88 0.22 6.29
CA LYS A 42 9.85 1.26 6.01
C LYS A 42 11.23 0.66 5.81
N SER A 43 11.88 1.05 4.73
CA SER A 43 13.25 0.64 4.46
C SER A 43 14.21 1.79 4.78
N GLU A 44 15.38 1.78 4.17
CA GLU A 44 16.40 2.78 4.41
C GLU A 44 16.19 4.05 3.57
N SER A 45 16.75 5.15 4.03
CA SER A 45 16.77 6.42 3.31
C SER A 45 18.05 6.55 2.51
N ASN A 46 17.98 7.28 1.40
CA ASN A 46 19.17 7.80 0.70
C ASN A 46 19.07 9.33 0.66
N ASP A 47 19.87 9.97 -0.18
CA ASP A 47 19.89 11.43 -0.28
C ASP A 47 18.59 12.02 -0.86
N GLU A 48 17.81 11.23 -1.58
CA GLU A 48 16.63 11.69 -2.30
C GLU A 48 15.32 11.27 -1.69
N PHE A 49 15.26 10.06 -1.12
CA PHE A 49 13.99 9.52 -0.64
C PHE A 49 14.19 8.48 0.47
N THR A 50 13.09 8.18 1.15
CA THR A 50 12.97 7.02 2.03
C THR A 50 12.05 6.02 1.33
N LEU A 51 12.47 4.77 1.25
CA LEU A 51 11.64 3.73 0.63
C LEU A 51 10.67 3.16 1.64
N TYR A 52 9.40 3.17 1.27
CA TYR A 52 8.33 2.50 2.01
C TYR A 52 7.66 1.47 1.10
N ALA A 53 6.95 0.54 1.70
CA ALA A 53 6.08 -0.35 0.94
C ALA A 53 4.83 -0.66 1.74
N SER A 54 3.69 -0.73 1.04
CA SER A 54 2.51 -1.36 1.61
C SER A 54 2.63 -2.85 1.34
N HIS A 55 2.34 -3.66 2.35
CA HIS A 55 2.44 -5.12 2.28
C HIS A 55 1.12 -5.71 2.74
N SER A 56 0.45 -6.43 1.85
CA SER A 56 -0.79 -7.12 2.21
C SER A 56 -0.73 -8.58 1.80
N GLU A 57 -1.32 -9.44 2.62
CA GLU A 57 -1.37 -10.89 2.38
C GLU A 57 -2.81 -11.32 2.18
N TRP A 58 -3.01 -12.22 1.22
CA TRP A 58 -4.32 -12.66 0.76
C TRP A 58 -4.34 -14.18 0.58
N ASN A 59 -5.49 -14.80 0.79
CA ASN A 59 -5.63 -16.24 0.55
C ASN A 59 -5.27 -16.60 -0.90
N THR A 60 -5.76 -15.79 -1.87
CA THR A 60 -5.50 -16.01 -3.29
C THR A 60 -5.29 -14.69 -3.99
N LYS A 61 -4.63 -14.73 -5.16
CA LYS A 61 -4.50 -13.57 -6.03
C LYS A 61 -5.87 -13.04 -6.46
N GLU A 62 -6.82 -13.91 -6.69
CA GLU A 62 -8.17 -13.53 -7.12
C GLU A 62 -8.88 -12.70 -6.06
N ASP A 63 -8.71 -13.05 -4.78
CA ASP A 63 -9.27 -12.26 -3.69
C ASP A 63 -8.73 -10.84 -3.70
N PHE A 64 -7.43 -10.68 -3.94
CA PHE A 64 -6.81 -9.35 -4.06
C PHE A 64 -7.39 -8.59 -5.26
N ILE A 65 -7.47 -9.24 -6.42
CA ILE A 65 -8.01 -8.61 -7.64
C ILE A 65 -9.46 -8.19 -7.43
N ASN A 66 -10.26 -9.03 -6.80
CA ASN A 66 -11.65 -8.70 -6.50
C ASN A 66 -11.75 -7.48 -5.59
N TRP A 67 -10.87 -7.37 -4.60
CA TRP A 67 -10.84 -6.19 -3.74
C TRP A 67 -10.52 -4.92 -4.53
N THR A 68 -9.57 -4.97 -5.47
CA THR A 68 -9.21 -3.78 -6.27
C THR A 68 -10.36 -3.26 -7.12
N LYS A 69 -11.38 -4.09 -7.37
CA LYS A 69 -12.57 -3.71 -8.14
C LYS A 69 -13.75 -3.32 -7.24
N SER A 70 -13.57 -3.37 -5.92
CA SER A 70 -14.64 -3.16 -4.96
C SER A 70 -14.86 -1.70 -4.60
N GLU A 71 -16.02 -1.42 -4.01
CA GLU A 71 -16.33 -0.10 -3.46
C GLU A 71 -15.39 0.24 -2.30
N ALA A 72 -15.03 -0.76 -1.47
CA ALA A 72 -14.10 -0.56 -0.36
C ALA A 72 -12.75 -0.04 -0.86
N PHE A 73 -12.25 -0.57 -1.97
CA PHE A 73 -11.01 -0.11 -2.58
C PHE A 73 -11.14 1.34 -3.04
N ARG A 74 -12.23 1.68 -3.74
CA ARG A 74 -12.46 3.05 -4.20
C ARG A 74 -12.55 4.03 -3.03
N GLN A 75 -13.22 3.66 -1.96
CA GLN A 75 -13.32 4.50 -0.76
C GLN A 75 -11.95 4.71 -0.11
N ALA A 76 -11.14 3.67 -0.03
CA ALA A 76 -9.81 3.76 0.56
C ALA A 76 -8.87 4.66 -0.25
N HIS A 77 -9.07 4.75 -1.56
CA HIS A 77 -8.16 5.46 -2.47
C HIS A 77 -8.72 6.75 -3.07
N LYS A 78 -9.92 7.17 -2.66
CA LYS A 78 -10.59 8.34 -3.26
C LYS A 78 -9.78 9.62 -3.22
N ASN A 79 -8.92 9.79 -2.22
CA ASN A 79 -8.10 10.99 -2.04
C ASN A 79 -6.62 10.74 -2.34
N ALA A 80 -6.27 9.60 -2.93
CA ALA A 80 -4.86 9.24 -3.15
C ALA A 80 -4.12 10.29 -4.02
N GLY A 81 -4.81 10.88 -4.99
CA GLY A 81 -4.22 11.88 -5.87
C GLY A 81 -3.84 13.18 -5.18
N GLU A 82 -4.41 13.47 -4.01
CA GLU A 82 -4.13 14.69 -3.26
C GLU A 82 -2.77 14.66 -2.58
N HIS A 83 -2.14 13.50 -2.50
CA HIS A 83 -0.87 13.31 -1.79
C HIS A 83 0.33 13.09 -2.73
N ARG A 84 0.18 13.43 -4.01
CA ARG A 84 1.24 13.20 -5.03
C ARG A 84 2.54 13.92 -4.70
N SER A 85 2.48 15.07 -4.04
CA SER A 85 3.67 15.86 -3.71
C SER A 85 4.61 15.16 -2.73
N VAL A 86 4.15 14.11 -2.06
CA VAL A 86 4.94 13.34 -1.09
C VAL A 86 5.89 12.38 -1.79
N TYR A 87 5.61 11.99 -3.03
CA TYR A 87 6.37 10.97 -3.76
C TYR A 87 7.28 11.58 -4.82
N LEU A 88 8.42 10.91 -5.08
CA LEU A 88 9.28 11.26 -6.22
C LEU A 88 8.70 10.73 -7.53
N ASP A 89 8.17 9.50 -7.50
CA ASP A 89 7.63 8.82 -8.66
C ASP A 89 6.31 8.16 -8.32
N HIS A 90 5.62 7.62 -9.31
CA HIS A 90 4.45 6.81 -9.08
C HIS A 90 4.81 5.56 -8.29
N PRO A 91 3.93 5.09 -7.39
CA PRO A 91 4.15 3.81 -6.70
C PRO A 91 4.32 2.67 -7.71
N VAL A 92 5.16 1.71 -7.37
CA VAL A 92 5.41 0.53 -8.19
C VAL A 92 4.79 -0.68 -7.51
N PHE A 93 3.87 -1.35 -8.20
CA PHE A 93 3.21 -2.54 -7.69
C PHE A 93 4.00 -3.81 -8.03
N GLU A 94 4.09 -4.71 -7.05
CA GLU A 94 4.66 -6.04 -7.25
C GLU A 94 3.78 -7.06 -6.54
N GLY A 95 3.47 -8.16 -7.24
CA GLY A 95 2.68 -9.25 -6.66
C GLY A 95 3.51 -10.53 -6.61
N PHE A 96 3.33 -11.31 -5.54
CA PHE A 96 4.10 -12.52 -5.32
C PHE A 96 3.18 -13.66 -4.88
N GLU A 97 3.38 -14.85 -5.46
CA GLU A 97 2.80 -16.08 -4.93
C GLU A 97 3.78 -16.70 -3.95
N VAL A 98 3.28 -17.12 -2.79
CA VAL A 98 4.09 -17.84 -1.84
C VAL A 98 4.26 -19.27 -2.35
N VAL A 99 5.51 -19.69 -2.58
CA VAL A 99 5.81 -21.02 -3.14
C VAL A 99 6.48 -21.94 -2.13
N ILE A 100 6.94 -21.40 -1.00
CA ILE A 100 7.52 -22.21 0.07
C ILE A 100 7.01 -21.76 1.41
#